data_15dc68c5f7c7426ff1372a20b4de1e28
#
_entry.id   15dc68c5f7c7426ff1372a20b4de1e28
#
_cell.length_a   1.000
_cell.length_b   1.000
_cell.length_c   1.000
_cell.angle_alpha   90.00
_cell.angle_beta   90.00
_cell.angle_gamma   90.00
#
_symmetry.space_group_name_H-M   'P 1'
#
loop_
_entity.id
_entity.type
_entity.pdbx_description
1 polymer ?
#
loop_
_entity_poly.entity_id
_entity_poly.type
_entity_poly.pdbx_seq_one_letter_code
_entity_poly.pdbx_strand_id
1 'polypeptide(L)'
;MIVNRMHWMLAGIAAFGMSSLGAGLFAQQNGGALGRSANPPAANGEIEIVPVRGHIYLLAGAGGNITLSVGPDGVLLVDSGLAQYADKVLAAIRQLSREIDVQGQPVKSYAPPKPIRFIINTHVHADHTGGNEKLRQAGKTFTGGNVTGDIADAAEGAAILAHESVLNRMSASTGGEARTAADAWPTETYYKDSMKLSHFFNGEGVRLIHMPNAHTDGDSLVYFRGSDVLTTGDIFVTTSYPFIDLERGGSVQGILNALNYILDLVIPEFRTEGGTLIIPGHGRISDTADVAYYRDMVTIVRDRVQASIKKGMTLEQVKASRPTADWDPRYGSGDRFVEGVYRSLTAKK
;
A
#
# COMPACT_ATOMS: atom_id res chain seq x y z
N MET A 1 -63.59 34.79 22.40
CA MET A 1 -64.93 34.09 22.62
C MET A 1 -64.63 32.62 22.45
N ILE A 2 -64.54 31.98 23.55
CA ILE A 2 -65.35 30.82 24.01
C ILE A 2 -64.91 29.53 23.34
N VAL A 3 -64.10 28.69 24.00
CA VAL A 3 -64.36 27.66 25.01
C VAL A 3 -65.03 26.42 24.41
N ASN A 4 -64.47 25.28 24.45
CA ASN A 4 -64.41 24.27 25.50
C ASN A 4 -64.40 22.84 24.92
N ARG A 5 -63.50 22.03 25.43
CA ARG A 5 -63.66 20.76 26.21
C ARG A 5 -64.08 19.52 25.42
N MET A 6 -63.29 18.50 25.44
CA MET A 6 -62.94 17.51 26.49
C MET A 6 -63.89 16.31 26.55
N HIS A 7 -63.35 15.15 26.55
CA HIS A 7 -63.67 13.91 27.29
C HIS A 7 -63.83 12.62 26.47
N TRP A 8 -62.96 11.70 26.73
CA TRP A 8 -63.03 10.39 27.40
C TRP A 8 -63.72 9.28 26.57
N MET A 9 -63.41 8.10 26.56
CA MET A 9 -62.72 6.99 27.24
C MET A 9 -62.98 5.68 26.48
N LEU A 10 -62.20 4.80 26.55
CA LEU A 10 -61.98 3.47 27.11
C LEU A 10 -61.91 2.31 26.12
N ALA A 11 -60.84 1.65 26.24
CA ALA A 11 -60.57 0.21 26.39
C ALA A 11 -61.28 -0.82 25.50
N GLY A 12 -60.43 -1.63 24.85
CA GLY A 12 -60.79 -2.93 24.32
C GLY A 12 -59.56 -3.77 24.08
N ILE A 13 -59.24 -4.65 25.03
CA ILE A 13 -58.23 -5.71 24.92
C ILE A 13 -58.78 -6.81 24.04
N ALA A 14 -58.03 -7.24 23.04
CA ALA A 14 -58.15 -8.60 22.50
C ALA A 14 -56.75 -9.10 22.02
N ALA A 15 -56.29 -10.09 22.68
CA ALA A 15 -55.12 -10.88 22.31
C ALA A 15 -55.49 -11.89 21.23
N PHE A 16 -54.55 -12.27 20.45
CA PHE A 16 -54.23 -13.55 19.83
C PHE A 16 -53.71 -13.41 18.39
N GLY A 17 -52.55 -13.97 18.17
CA GLY A 17 -52.06 -14.27 16.84
C GLY A 17 -50.53 -14.23 16.70
N MET A 18 -49.83 -15.21 17.27
CA MET A 18 -48.43 -15.52 16.90
C MET A 18 -48.41 -15.89 15.43
N SER A 19 -47.65 -15.16 14.63
CA SER A 19 -47.06 -15.66 13.41
C SER A 19 -45.65 -15.11 13.31
N SER A 20 -44.69 -16.03 13.44
CA SER A 20 -43.29 -15.87 13.23
C SER A 20 -43.05 -15.45 11.76
N LEU A 21 -42.60 -14.24 11.55
CA LEU A 21 -41.97 -13.84 10.29
C LEU A 21 -40.60 -13.27 10.57
N GLY A 22 -39.62 -13.82 9.86
CA GLY A 22 -38.22 -13.68 10.03
C GLY A 22 -37.74 -12.24 10.26
N ALA A 23 -37.04 -12.05 11.36
CA ALA A 23 -36.19 -10.90 11.58
C ALA A 23 -35.06 -10.96 10.56
N GLY A 24 -35.15 -10.15 9.50
CA GLY A 24 -34.02 -9.81 8.69
C GLY A 24 -32.96 -9.20 9.62
N LEU A 25 -31.87 -9.91 9.82
CA LEU A 25 -30.67 -9.39 10.42
C LEU A 25 -30.16 -8.25 9.53
N PHE A 26 -30.54 -7.03 9.82
CA PHE A 26 -29.66 -5.90 9.56
C PHE A 26 -28.45 -6.13 10.47
N ALA A 27 -27.39 -6.69 9.91
CA ALA A 27 -26.09 -6.67 10.53
C ALA A 27 -25.71 -5.20 10.67
N GLN A 28 -25.96 -4.66 11.85
CA GLN A 28 -25.32 -3.45 12.34
C GLN A 28 -23.84 -3.77 12.30
N GLN A 29 -23.12 -3.22 11.33
CA GLN A 29 -21.66 -3.24 11.35
C GLN A 29 -21.26 -2.45 12.59
N ASN A 30 -21.13 -3.18 13.69
CA ASN A 30 -20.40 -2.69 14.84
C ASN A 30 -19.02 -2.33 14.34
N GLY A 31 -18.62 -1.06 14.52
CA GLY A 31 -17.25 -0.60 14.43
C GLY A 31 -16.37 -1.30 15.47
N GLY A 32 -16.28 -2.63 15.35
CA GLY A 32 -15.26 -3.41 16.03
C GLY A 32 -13.93 -2.95 15.49
N ALA A 33 -12.98 -2.62 16.36
CA ALA A 33 -11.58 -2.45 16.05
C ALA A 33 -11.23 -3.46 14.96
N LEU A 34 -10.81 -2.96 13.77
CA LEU A 34 -10.35 -3.79 12.67
C LEU A 34 -9.37 -4.76 13.29
N GLY A 35 -9.80 -6.01 13.45
CA GLY A 35 -8.99 -7.03 14.09
C GLY A 35 -7.65 -6.99 13.41
N ARG A 36 -6.57 -6.80 14.18
CA ARG A 36 -5.20 -6.80 13.66
C ARG A 36 -5.06 -8.12 12.90
N SER A 37 -5.31 -8.05 11.59
CA SER A 37 -5.23 -9.21 10.71
C SER A 37 -3.87 -9.86 10.92
N ALA A 38 -3.84 -11.18 11.02
CA ALA A 38 -2.60 -11.92 10.97
C ALA A 38 -1.80 -11.44 9.74
N ASN A 39 -0.47 -11.47 9.82
CA ASN A 39 0.34 -11.15 8.65
C ASN A 39 -0.18 -11.97 7.46
N PRO A 40 -0.41 -11.32 6.29
CA PRO A 40 -0.81 -12.07 5.11
C PRO A 40 0.20 -13.19 4.84
N PRO A 41 -0.23 -14.30 4.23
CA PRO A 41 0.65 -15.42 3.95
C PRO A 41 1.88 -14.99 3.19
N ALA A 42 3.01 -15.64 3.45
CA ALA A 42 4.22 -15.48 2.65
C ALA A 42 3.87 -15.69 1.15
N ALA A 43 4.63 -15.08 0.24
CA ALA A 43 4.41 -15.14 -1.20
C ALA A 43 4.36 -16.60 -1.72
N ASN A 44 3.19 -17.22 -1.63
CA ASN A 44 2.90 -18.57 -2.10
C ASN A 44 2.07 -18.57 -3.40
N GLY A 45 1.72 -17.35 -3.87
CA GLY A 45 0.90 -17.13 -5.05
C GLY A 45 -0.60 -17.39 -4.86
N GLU A 46 -1.08 -17.59 -3.65
CA GLU A 46 -2.49 -17.37 -3.33
C GLU A 46 -2.72 -15.89 -3.12
N ILE A 47 -3.59 -15.28 -3.94
CA ILE A 47 -3.87 -13.86 -3.85
C ILE A 47 -5.05 -13.65 -2.91
N GLU A 48 -4.78 -13.04 -1.76
CA GLU A 48 -5.80 -12.59 -0.84
C GLU A 48 -6.20 -11.15 -1.16
N ILE A 49 -7.51 -10.87 -1.24
CA ILE A 49 -8.06 -9.53 -1.45
C ILE A 49 -8.62 -9.04 -0.11
N VAL A 50 -8.01 -8.00 0.45
CA VAL A 50 -8.40 -7.42 1.74
C VAL A 50 -8.96 -6.01 1.52
N PRO A 51 -10.24 -5.74 1.84
CA PRO A 51 -10.77 -4.38 1.85
C PRO A 51 -10.02 -3.50 2.86
N VAL A 52 -9.63 -2.30 2.46
CA VAL A 52 -8.92 -1.34 3.33
C VAL A 52 -9.85 -0.23 3.76
N ARG A 53 -10.24 0.64 2.83
CA ARG A 53 -11.19 1.72 3.07
C ARG A 53 -11.77 2.23 1.76
N GLY A 54 -13.09 2.41 1.71
CA GLY A 54 -13.77 2.88 0.51
C GLY A 54 -13.53 1.95 -0.68
N HIS A 55 -12.90 2.47 -1.72
CA HIS A 55 -12.55 1.74 -2.94
C HIS A 55 -11.07 1.28 -2.97
N ILE A 56 -10.39 1.34 -1.82
CA ILE A 56 -9.00 0.88 -1.66
C ILE A 56 -8.97 -0.54 -1.11
N TYR A 57 -8.17 -1.39 -1.74
CA TYR A 57 -7.95 -2.79 -1.40
C TYR A 57 -6.46 -3.11 -1.33
N LEU A 58 -6.11 -4.10 -0.51
CA LEU A 58 -4.79 -4.71 -0.48
C LEU A 58 -4.88 -6.08 -1.14
N LEU A 59 -4.00 -6.38 -2.09
CA LEU A 59 -3.72 -7.72 -2.56
C LEU A 59 -2.42 -8.21 -1.92
N ALA A 60 -2.50 -9.34 -1.24
CA ALA A 60 -1.37 -10.00 -0.61
C ALA A 60 -1.08 -11.35 -1.28
N GLY A 61 0.14 -11.87 -1.14
CA GLY A 61 0.55 -13.19 -1.65
C GLY A 61 1.32 -13.18 -2.97
N ALA A 62 1.52 -12.01 -3.60
CA ALA A 62 2.22 -11.88 -4.88
C ALA A 62 3.71 -11.48 -4.76
N GLY A 63 4.28 -11.49 -3.58
CA GLY A 63 5.60 -10.91 -3.26
C GLY A 63 5.41 -9.75 -2.31
N GLY A 64 5.71 -8.53 -2.73
CA GLY A 64 5.28 -7.34 -2.03
C GLY A 64 3.76 -7.16 -2.03
N ASN A 65 3.26 -6.38 -1.11
CA ASN A 65 1.86 -5.95 -1.08
C ASN A 65 1.54 -5.08 -2.31
N ILE A 66 0.35 -5.30 -2.88
CA ILE A 66 -0.16 -4.47 -3.97
C ILE A 66 -1.37 -3.71 -3.47
N THR A 67 -1.36 -2.38 -3.57
CA THR A 67 -2.54 -1.57 -3.25
C THR A 67 -3.36 -1.32 -4.51
N LEU A 68 -4.68 -1.50 -4.44
CA LEU A 68 -5.59 -1.20 -5.52
C LEU A 68 -6.55 -0.07 -5.16
N SER A 69 -6.75 0.86 -6.10
CA SER A 69 -7.95 1.71 -6.16
C SER A 69 -8.81 1.24 -7.31
N VAL A 70 -10.07 0.86 -7.03
CA VAL A 70 -10.98 0.31 -8.04
C VAL A 70 -12.28 1.11 -8.03
N GLY A 71 -12.65 1.70 -9.17
CA GLY A 71 -13.85 2.54 -9.26
C GLY A 71 -14.21 2.93 -10.70
N PRO A 72 -15.02 3.98 -10.89
CA PRO A 72 -15.55 4.38 -12.18
C PRO A 72 -14.48 4.64 -13.26
N ASP A 73 -13.32 5.21 -12.86
CA ASP A 73 -12.26 5.58 -13.79
C ASP A 73 -11.39 4.39 -14.22
N GLY A 74 -11.52 3.27 -13.53
CA GLY A 74 -10.75 2.05 -13.76
C GLY A 74 -10.00 1.60 -12.52
N VAL A 75 -8.87 0.92 -12.75
CA VAL A 75 -8.01 0.37 -11.71
C VAL A 75 -6.67 1.09 -11.71
N LEU A 76 -6.24 1.53 -10.52
CA LEU A 76 -4.88 2.00 -10.26
C LEU A 76 -4.24 1.02 -9.28
N LEU A 77 -3.03 0.56 -9.62
CA LEU A 77 -2.21 -0.27 -8.75
C LEU A 77 -1.07 0.56 -8.16
N VAL A 78 -0.71 0.27 -6.91
CA VAL A 78 0.60 0.60 -6.36
C VAL A 78 1.34 -0.72 -6.20
N ASP A 79 2.43 -0.85 -6.92
CA ASP A 79 3.22 -2.06 -7.16
C ASP A 79 2.49 -3.16 -7.96
N SER A 80 3.21 -4.19 -8.37
CA SER A 80 2.72 -5.20 -9.29
C SER A 80 3.08 -6.65 -8.89
N GLY A 81 3.82 -6.82 -7.81
CA GLY A 81 4.25 -8.12 -7.33
C GLY A 81 5.32 -8.79 -8.20
N LEU A 82 5.62 -10.05 -7.90
CA LEU A 82 6.55 -10.88 -8.65
C LEU A 82 5.97 -11.31 -10.01
N ALA A 83 6.80 -11.38 -11.04
CA ALA A 83 6.40 -11.73 -12.40
C ALA A 83 5.62 -13.05 -12.51
N GLN A 84 6.02 -14.08 -11.77
CA GLN A 84 5.36 -15.39 -11.79
C GLN A 84 3.92 -15.38 -11.25
N TYR A 85 3.52 -14.35 -10.51
CA TYR A 85 2.17 -14.22 -9.97
C TYR A 85 1.29 -13.23 -10.74
N ALA A 86 1.80 -12.59 -11.77
CA ALA A 86 1.10 -11.54 -12.51
C ALA A 86 -0.26 -12.01 -13.10
N ASP A 87 -0.36 -13.26 -13.57
CA ASP A 87 -1.64 -13.82 -14.04
C ASP A 87 -2.67 -13.96 -12.93
N LYS A 88 -2.24 -14.38 -11.75
CA LYS A 88 -3.12 -14.51 -10.57
C LYS A 88 -3.57 -13.13 -10.06
N VAL A 89 -2.65 -12.17 -10.03
CA VAL A 89 -2.97 -10.76 -9.70
C VAL A 89 -3.99 -10.21 -10.69
N LEU A 90 -3.79 -10.42 -11.99
CA LEU A 90 -4.75 -9.98 -13.03
C LEU A 90 -6.12 -10.63 -12.86
N ALA A 91 -6.16 -11.93 -12.53
CA ALA A 91 -7.42 -12.64 -12.29
C ALA A 91 -8.16 -12.07 -11.06
N ALA A 92 -7.43 -11.78 -9.95
CA ALA A 92 -7.99 -11.16 -8.75
C ALA A 92 -8.54 -9.75 -9.03
N ILE A 93 -7.82 -8.92 -9.78
CA ILE A 93 -8.29 -7.59 -10.21
C ILE A 93 -9.58 -7.69 -11.02
N ARG A 94 -9.64 -8.61 -11.97
CA ARG A 94 -10.83 -8.81 -12.81
C ARG A 94 -12.03 -9.32 -12.00
N GLN A 95 -11.79 -10.19 -11.04
CA GLN A 95 -12.83 -10.66 -10.13
C GLN A 95 -13.37 -9.50 -9.28
N LEU A 96 -12.50 -8.76 -8.60
CA LEU A 96 -12.88 -7.62 -7.78
C LEU A 96 -13.65 -6.55 -8.58
N SER A 97 -13.20 -6.22 -9.79
CA SER A 97 -13.86 -5.23 -10.63
C SER A 97 -15.29 -5.64 -10.99
N ARG A 98 -15.55 -6.94 -11.23
CA ARG A 98 -16.90 -7.45 -11.49
C ARG A 98 -17.78 -7.43 -10.24
N GLU A 99 -17.23 -7.78 -9.09
CA GLU A 99 -17.98 -7.80 -7.83
C GLU A 99 -18.44 -6.39 -7.42
N ILE A 100 -17.60 -5.38 -7.61
CA ILE A 100 -17.94 -3.99 -7.32
C ILE A 100 -19.04 -3.48 -8.26
N ASP A 101 -18.98 -3.79 -9.55
CA ASP A 101 -20.01 -3.39 -10.52
C ASP A 101 -21.39 -4.01 -10.18
N VAL A 102 -21.42 -5.19 -9.56
CA VAL A 102 -22.67 -5.88 -9.19
C VAL A 102 -23.27 -5.34 -7.89
N GLN A 103 -22.48 -4.91 -6.92
CA GLN A 103 -22.98 -4.44 -5.62
C GLN A 103 -23.78 -3.12 -5.69
N GLY A 104 -23.58 -2.31 -6.72
CA GLY A 104 -24.28 -1.03 -6.91
C GLY A 104 -25.51 -1.09 -7.84
N GLN A 105 -25.86 -2.26 -8.42
CA GLN A 105 -26.91 -2.38 -9.44
C GLN A 105 -27.87 -3.53 -9.14
N PRO A 106 -29.20 -3.34 -9.30
CA PRO A 106 -30.20 -4.40 -9.09
C PRO A 106 -30.19 -5.47 -10.19
N VAL A 107 -29.38 -5.31 -11.22
CA VAL A 107 -29.25 -6.24 -12.36
C VAL A 107 -27.78 -6.64 -12.51
N LYS A 108 -27.52 -7.93 -12.73
CA LYS A 108 -26.15 -8.42 -13.03
C LYS A 108 -25.55 -7.58 -14.14
N SER A 109 -24.54 -6.80 -13.84
CA SER A 109 -23.82 -6.03 -14.83
C SER A 109 -23.02 -6.99 -15.70
N TYR A 110 -23.29 -6.98 -17.00
CA TYR A 110 -22.46 -7.65 -18.01
C TYR A 110 -21.33 -6.73 -18.51
N ALA A 111 -21.10 -5.61 -17.82
CA ALA A 111 -20.02 -4.70 -18.16
C ALA A 111 -18.68 -5.44 -18.11
N PRO A 112 -17.76 -5.16 -19.04
CA PRO A 112 -16.42 -5.71 -18.98
C PRO A 112 -15.72 -5.21 -17.72
N PRO A 113 -14.76 -5.98 -17.15
CA PRO A 113 -13.96 -5.53 -16.01
C PRO A 113 -13.33 -4.18 -16.29
N LYS A 114 -13.28 -3.30 -15.29
CA LYS A 114 -12.65 -2.00 -15.42
C LYS A 114 -11.17 -2.18 -15.79
N PRO A 115 -10.66 -1.42 -16.79
CA PRO A 115 -9.28 -1.57 -17.22
C PRO A 115 -8.29 -1.03 -16.17
N ILE A 116 -7.11 -1.62 -16.14
CA ILE A 116 -5.97 -1.05 -15.43
C ILE A 116 -5.55 0.22 -16.18
N ARG A 117 -5.46 1.36 -15.47
CA ARG A 117 -5.09 2.65 -16.04
C ARG A 117 -3.69 3.08 -15.63
N PHE A 118 -3.35 2.82 -14.36
CA PHE A 118 -2.08 3.22 -13.77
C PHE A 118 -1.47 2.07 -12.96
N ILE A 119 -0.15 1.95 -13.04
CA ILE A 119 0.70 1.18 -12.14
C ILE A 119 1.69 2.18 -11.56
N ILE A 120 1.72 2.36 -10.26
CA ILE A 120 2.69 3.20 -9.57
C ILE A 120 3.70 2.29 -8.90
N ASN A 121 5.00 2.40 -9.22
CA ASN A 121 6.01 1.64 -8.51
C ASN A 121 6.55 2.45 -7.34
N THR A 122 6.53 1.84 -6.15
CA THR A 122 7.12 2.43 -4.95
C THR A 122 8.63 2.47 -5.05
N HIS A 123 9.26 1.40 -5.55
CA HIS A 123 10.72 1.27 -5.75
C HIS A 123 11.04 0.17 -6.77
N VAL A 124 12.33 -0.12 -6.97
CA VAL A 124 12.83 -0.91 -8.12
C VAL A 124 12.82 -2.43 -7.92
N HIS A 125 12.60 -2.97 -6.72
CA HIS A 125 12.75 -4.41 -6.47
C HIS A 125 11.73 -5.26 -7.24
N ALA A 126 12.14 -6.47 -7.60
CA ALA A 126 11.37 -7.34 -8.49
C ALA A 126 10.05 -7.83 -7.91
N ASP A 127 9.92 -7.91 -6.60
CA ASP A 127 8.68 -8.26 -5.91
C ASP A 127 7.68 -7.09 -5.82
N HIS A 128 8.06 -5.92 -6.34
CA HIS A 128 7.22 -4.72 -6.51
C HIS A 128 7.01 -4.34 -7.99
N THR A 129 7.96 -4.69 -8.87
CA THR A 129 7.92 -4.29 -10.29
C THR A 129 7.78 -5.47 -11.26
N GLY A 130 7.90 -6.70 -10.79
CA GLY A 130 7.98 -7.89 -11.66
C GLY A 130 6.74 -8.14 -12.51
N GLY A 131 5.56 -7.76 -12.03
CA GLY A 131 4.29 -7.88 -12.77
C GLY A 131 4.04 -6.76 -13.78
N ASN A 132 4.87 -5.72 -13.83
CA ASN A 132 4.66 -4.51 -14.64
C ASN A 132 4.30 -4.81 -16.09
N GLU A 133 5.12 -5.56 -16.80
CA GLU A 133 4.92 -5.87 -18.23
C GLU A 133 3.54 -6.48 -18.48
N LYS A 134 3.21 -7.55 -17.76
CA LYS A 134 1.96 -8.28 -17.95
C LYS A 134 0.73 -7.44 -17.60
N LEU A 135 0.78 -6.74 -16.48
CA LEU A 135 -0.35 -5.93 -16.00
C LEU A 135 -0.52 -4.68 -16.86
N ARG A 136 0.58 -4.07 -17.33
CA ARG A 136 0.54 -2.96 -18.30
C ARG A 136 -0.15 -3.39 -19.59
N GLN A 137 0.27 -4.49 -20.20
CA GLN A 137 -0.30 -5.00 -21.45
C GLN A 137 -1.80 -5.35 -21.31
N ALA A 138 -2.24 -5.77 -20.13
CA ALA A 138 -3.66 -6.05 -19.86
C ALA A 138 -4.50 -4.79 -19.59
N GLY A 139 -3.86 -3.63 -19.46
CA GLY A 139 -4.50 -2.35 -19.19
C GLY A 139 -4.75 -1.51 -20.44
N LYS A 140 -5.20 -0.28 -20.21
CA LYS A 140 -5.43 0.73 -21.26
C LYS A 140 -5.04 2.10 -20.73
N THR A 141 -4.38 2.91 -21.53
CA THR A 141 -4.04 4.29 -21.19
C THR A 141 -5.28 5.09 -20.78
N PHE A 142 -5.14 5.92 -19.75
CA PHE A 142 -6.17 6.86 -19.32
C PHE A 142 -6.14 8.11 -20.21
N THR A 143 -7.21 8.35 -20.95
CA THR A 143 -7.28 9.47 -21.92
C THR A 143 -7.91 10.75 -21.36
N GLY A 144 -8.29 10.79 -20.07
CA GLY A 144 -8.75 11.96 -19.31
C GLY A 144 -9.91 12.77 -19.90
N GLY A 145 -10.76 13.17 -19.06
CA GLY A 145 -11.88 14.14 -18.96
C GLY A 145 -12.66 14.67 -20.15
N ASN A 146 -12.09 14.91 -21.31
CA ASN A 146 -12.81 15.56 -22.42
C ASN A 146 -12.95 14.70 -23.67
N VAL A 147 -12.47 13.46 -23.61
CA VAL A 147 -12.58 12.53 -24.76
C VAL A 147 -13.52 11.41 -24.35
N THR A 148 -14.72 11.42 -24.93
CA THR A 148 -15.69 10.34 -24.77
C THR A 148 -15.25 9.15 -25.61
N GLY A 149 -14.90 8.04 -24.94
CA GLY A 149 -14.57 6.76 -25.58
C GLY A 149 -13.09 6.42 -25.53
N ASP A 150 -12.80 5.14 -25.82
CA ASP A 150 -11.44 4.67 -26.07
C ASP A 150 -10.96 5.26 -27.41
N ILE A 151 -9.93 6.07 -27.40
CA ILE A 151 -9.26 6.47 -28.64
C ILE A 151 -8.53 5.23 -29.15
N ALA A 152 -8.84 4.80 -30.36
CA ALA A 152 -8.31 3.55 -30.93
C ALA A 152 -6.78 3.51 -31.01
N ASP A 153 -6.12 4.67 -31.05
CA ASP A 153 -4.66 4.83 -31.14
C ASP A 153 -4.03 5.46 -29.88
N ALA A 154 -4.77 5.56 -28.76
CA ALA A 154 -4.15 5.92 -27.49
C ALA A 154 -3.14 4.82 -27.13
N ALA A 155 -1.97 5.22 -26.59
CA ALA A 155 -0.88 4.32 -26.29
C ALA A 155 -1.35 3.01 -25.63
N GLU A 156 -0.90 1.88 -26.15
CA GLU A 156 -1.31 0.56 -25.66
C GLU A 156 -0.85 0.34 -24.23
N GLY A 157 -1.75 -0.18 -23.39
CA GLY A 157 -1.47 -0.58 -22.01
C GLY A 157 -1.66 0.52 -20.97
N ALA A 158 -1.51 0.16 -19.72
CA ALA A 158 -1.55 1.08 -18.58
C ALA A 158 -0.29 1.96 -18.54
N ALA A 159 -0.40 3.18 -18.00
CA ALA A 159 0.77 4.00 -17.69
C ALA A 159 1.48 3.44 -16.44
N ILE A 160 2.82 3.36 -16.47
CA ILE A 160 3.64 3.01 -15.32
C ILE A 160 4.32 4.29 -14.82
N LEU A 161 4.02 4.69 -13.59
CA LEU A 161 4.56 5.88 -12.94
C LEU A 161 5.55 5.50 -11.85
N ALA A 162 6.69 6.19 -11.80
CA ALA A 162 7.66 6.03 -10.73
C ALA A 162 8.55 7.27 -10.59
N HIS A 163 9.35 7.34 -9.52
CA HIS A 163 10.47 8.28 -9.48
C HIS A 163 11.51 7.92 -10.55
N GLU A 164 12.18 8.93 -11.14
CA GLU A 164 13.16 8.70 -12.23
C GLU A 164 14.29 7.75 -11.85
N SER A 165 14.68 7.70 -10.56
CA SER A 165 15.67 6.74 -10.06
C SER A 165 15.25 5.30 -10.31
N VAL A 166 13.96 4.97 -10.24
CA VAL A 166 13.46 3.62 -10.57
C VAL A 166 13.71 3.30 -12.04
N LEU A 167 13.36 4.22 -12.96
CA LEU A 167 13.64 4.04 -14.39
C LEU A 167 15.13 3.89 -14.65
N ASN A 168 15.97 4.74 -14.05
CA ASN A 168 17.42 4.69 -14.19
C ASN A 168 17.97 3.33 -13.74
N ARG A 169 17.46 2.76 -12.64
CA ARG A 169 17.87 1.45 -12.14
C ARG A 169 17.38 0.30 -13.04
N MET A 170 16.14 0.35 -13.52
CA MET A 170 15.56 -0.68 -14.40
C MET A 170 16.22 -0.71 -15.78
N SER A 171 16.61 0.46 -16.32
CA SER A 171 17.21 0.60 -17.64
C SER A 171 18.75 0.41 -17.64
N ALA A 172 19.41 0.52 -16.48
CA ALA A 172 20.86 0.36 -16.39
C ALA A 172 21.29 -1.09 -16.66
N SER A 173 22.35 -1.25 -17.44
CA SER A 173 23.05 -2.52 -17.57
C SER A 173 23.92 -2.72 -16.33
N THR A 174 23.43 -3.43 -15.32
CA THR A 174 24.27 -3.84 -14.19
C THR A 174 24.87 -5.20 -14.47
N GLY A 175 26.21 -5.26 -14.42
CA GLY A 175 27.03 -6.39 -14.81
C GLY A 175 26.54 -7.77 -14.34
N GLY A 176 25.74 -8.44 -15.17
CA GLY A 176 25.32 -9.83 -15.01
C GLY A 176 23.86 -10.07 -14.63
N GLU A 177 23.11 -9.09 -14.19
CA GLU A 177 21.67 -9.26 -14.01
C GLU A 177 20.94 -9.11 -15.35
N ALA A 178 19.93 -9.97 -15.58
CA ALA A 178 19.09 -9.88 -16.75
C ALA A 178 18.43 -8.49 -16.80
N ARG A 179 18.62 -7.78 -17.90
CA ARG A 179 18.02 -6.47 -18.13
C ARG A 179 16.49 -6.61 -18.05
N THR A 180 15.84 -5.82 -17.22
CA THR A 180 14.38 -5.76 -17.19
C THR A 180 13.87 -5.42 -18.60
N ALA A 181 12.83 -6.11 -19.07
CA ALA A 181 12.24 -5.84 -20.38
C ALA A 181 11.77 -4.37 -20.44
N ALA A 182 11.96 -3.71 -21.57
CA ALA A 182 11.60 -2.29 -21.73
C ALA A 182 10.09 -2.05 -21.49
N ASP A 183 9.25 -3.02 -21.79
CA ASP A 183 7.79 -2.96 -21.55
C ASP A 183 7.40 -2.95 -20.07
N ALA A 184 8.33 -3.29 -19.17
CA ALA A 184 8.16 -3.22 -17.74
C ALA A 184 8.63 -1.88 -17.13
N TRP A 185 9.28 -1.01 -17.91
CA TRP A 185 9.84 0.23 -17.41
C TRP A 185 8.74 1.28 -17.15
N PRO A 186 8.96 2.22 -16.20
CA PRO A 186 8.12 3.41 -16.08
C PRO A 186 7.97 4.14 -17.41
N THR A 187 6.73 4.39 -17.81
CA THR A 187 6.38 5.18 -19.01
C THR A 187 6.30 6.67 -18.69
N GLU A 188 6.06 6.98 -17.42
CA GLU A 188 6.02 8.34 -16.90
C GLU A 188 6.87 8.41 -15.63
N THR A 189 7.71 9.42 -15.52
CA THR A 189 8.56 9.62 -14.34
C THR A 189 8.40 11.00 -13.75
N TYR A 190 8.64 11.11 -12.44
CA TYR A 190 8.81 12.39 -11.76
C TYR A 190 10.17 12.44 -11.07
N TYR A 191 10.70 13.66 -10.88
CA TYR A 191 12.04 13.92 -10.35
C TYR A 191 12.04 14.89 -9.18
N LYS A 192 10.88 15.45 -8.82
CA LYS A 192 10.72 16.38 -7.68
C LYS A 192 10.36 15.61 -6.42
N ASP A 193 10.36 16.31 -5.29
CA ASP A 193 9.99 15.75 -3.98
C ASP A 193 8.58 15.13 -3.97
N SER A 194 7.69 15.56 -4.84
CA SER A 194 6.36 14.96 -4.97
C SER A 194 5.68 15.25 -6.30
N MET A 195 4.77 14.37 -6.67
CA MET A 195 3.87 14.48 -7.80
C MET A 195 2.43 14.22 -7.33
N LYS A 196 1.45 14.81 -8.00
CA LYS A 196 0.03 14.44 -7.90
C LYS A 196 -0.44 13.99 -9.27
N LEU A 197 -1.33 13.00 -9.32
CA LEU A 197 -2.04 12.76 -10.56
C LEU A 197 -2.76 14.06 -10.96
N SER A 198 -2.76 14.36 -12.26
CA SER A 198 -3.26 15.65 -12.81
C SER A 198 -4.77 15.85 -12.60
N HIS A 199 -5.50 14.77 -12.33
CA HIS A 199 -6.94 14.77 -12.08
C HIS A 199 -7.24 13.81 -10.90
N PHE A 200 -8.44 13.87 -10.37
CA PHE A 200 -8.91 12.89 -9.40
C PHE A 200 -9.09 11.53 -10.10
N PHE A 201 -8.71 10.49 -9.40
CA PHE A 201 -8.90 9.12 -9.84
C PHE A 201 -9.81 8.39 -8.86
N ASN A 202 -10.88 7.79 -9.36
CA ASN A 202 -11.94 7.18 -8.55
C ASN A 202 -12.48 8.13 -7.46
N GLY A 203 -12.57 9.43 -7.78
CA GLY A 203 -13.13 10.46 -6.90
C GLY A 203 -12.16 11.05 -5.89
N GLU A 204 -10.87 10.67 -5.88
CA GLU A 204 -9.90 11.22 -4.93
C GLU A 204 -8.56 11.62 -5.55
N GLY A 205 -7.85 12.50 -4.84
CA GLY A 205 -6.50 12.91 -5.21
C GLY A 205 -5.46 11.87 -4.76
N VAL A 206 -4.60 11.45 -5.68
CA VAL A 206 -3.47 10.54 -5.42
C VAL A 206 -2.17 11.34 -5.46
N ARG A 207 -1.38 11.26 -4.39
CA ARG A 207 -0.09 11.96 -4.27
C ARG A 207 1.04 10.96 -4.09
N LEU A 208 2.06 11.09 -4.94
CA LEU A 208 3.34 10.39 -4.83
C LEU A 208 4.34 11.30 -4.13
N ILE A 209 5.13 10.77 -3.20
CA ILE A 209 6.09 11.55 -2.40
C ILE A 209 7.40 10.79 -2.40
N HIS A 210 8.45 11.39 -2.94
CA HIS A 210 9.79 10.80 -2.98
C HIS A 210 10.44 10.80 -1.60
N MET A 211 10.98 9.68 -1.19
CA MET A 211 11.74 9.49 0.04
C MET A 211 13.19 9.16 -0.31
N PRO A 212 14.04 10.17 -0.46
CA PRO A 212 15.41 9.98 -0.96
C PRO A 212 16.25 9.12 -0.02
N ASN A 213 16.98 8.18 -0.61
CA ASN A 213 17.95 7.35 0.09
C ASN A 213 17.40 6.59 1.32
N ALA A 214 16.13 6.16 1.28
CA ALA A 214 15.50 5.39 2.35
C ALA A 214 15.83 3.90 2.21
N HIS A 215 14.91 3.06 1.74
CA HIS A 215 15.17 1.66 1.40
C HIS A 215 16.05 1.54 0.14
N THR A 216 15.72 2.37 -0.87
CA THR A 216 16.49 2.63 -2.10
C THR A 216 16.61 4.14 -2.32
N ASP A 217 17.14 4.58 -3.48
CA ASP A 217 17.15 5.99 -3.88
C ASP A 217 15.89 6.43 -4.64
N GLY A 218 15.02 5.49 -5.01
CA GLY A 218 13.80 5.75 -5.79
C GLY A 218 12.50 5.59 -5.02
N ASP A 219 12.55 5.46 -3.69
CA ASP A 219 11.37 5.16 -2.90
C ASP A 219 10.30 6.24 -2.98
N SER A 220 9.08 5.81 -3.16
CA SER A 220 7.88 6.67 -3.21
C SER A 220 6.82 6.19 -2.23
N LEU A 221 6.31 7.11 -1.41
CA LEU A 221 5.06 6.94 -0.70
C LEU A 221 3.91 7.27 -1.66
N VAL A 222 2.81 6.55 -1.58
CA VAL A 222 1.59 6.84 -2.35
C VAL A 222 0.43 7.08 -1.40
N TYR A 223 -0.10 8.32 -1.41
CA TYR A 223 -1.14 8.76 -0.49
C TYR A 223 -2.46 8.99 -1.22
N PHE A 224 -3.46 8.21 -0.86
CA PHE A 224 -4.85 8.31 -1.29
C PHE A 224 -5.58 9.25 -0.32
N ARG A 225 -5.79 10.49 -0.77
CA ARG A 225 -6.18 11.59 0.12
C ARG A 225 -7.63 11.54 0.61
N GLY A 226 -8.54 11.04 -0.20
CA GLY A 226 -9.96 10.92 0.16
C GLY A 226 -10.19 9.73 1.09
N SER A 227 -9.62 8.58 0.74
CA SER A 227 -9.70 7.35 1.53
C SER A 227 -8.80 7.38 2.77
N ASP A 228 -7.87 8.32 2.87
CA ASP A 228 -6.88 8.42 3.95
C ASP A 228 -6.09 7.11 4.13
N VAL A 229 -5.53 6.61 3.03
CA VAL A 229 -4.69 5.41 2.96
C VAL A 229 -3.32 5.78 2.42
N LEU A 230 -2.27 5.31 3.08
CA LEU A 230 -0.88 5.52 2.71
C LEU A 230 -0.21 4.18 2.39
N THR A 231 0.36 4.04 1.19
CA THR A 231 1.22 2.92 0.81
C THR A 231 2.68 3.36 0.93
N THR A 232 3.51 2.54 1.57
CA THR A 232 4.88 2.93 1.94
C THR A 232 5.98 2.22 1.18
N GLY A 233 5.65 1.17 0.41
CA GLY A 233 6.70 0.25 -0.06
C GLY A 233 7.54 -0.26 1.12
N ASP A 234 8.77 -0.63 0.85
CA ASP A 234 9.66 -1.27 1.82
C ASP A 234 10.36 -0.31 2.80
N ILE A 235 9.96 0.96 2.78
CA ILE A 235 10.33 1.89 3.87
C ILE A 235 9.80 1.38 5.21
N PHE A 236 8.60 0.78 5.19
CA PHE A 236 7.97 0.18 6.35
C PHE A 236 7.44 -1.21 6.01
N VAL A 237 7.83 -2.20 6.81
CA VAL A 237 7.38 -3.58 6.72
C VAL A 237 7.04 -4.12 8.11
N THR A 238 6.09 -5.06 8.22
CA THR A 238 5.69 -5.62 9.52
C THR A 238 6.23 -7.02 9.79
N THR A 239 6.87 -7.64 8.79
CA THR A 239 7.28 -9.04 8.80
C THR A 239 8.75 -9.25 9.13
N SER A 240 9.57 -8.20 9.00
CA SER A 240 11.03 -8.30 9.15
C SER A 240 11.64 -7.01 9.64
N TYR A 241 12.95 -7.06 9.93
CA TYR A 241 13.77 -5.85 10.03
C TYR A 241 13.85 -5.13 8.68
N PRO A 242 14.15 -3.81 8.67
CA PRO A 242 14.39 -3.08 7.43
C PRO A 242 15.51 -3.71 6.61
N PHE A 243 15.30 -3.80 5.32
CA PHE A 243 16.39 -4.02 4.39
C PHE A 243 16.90 -2.68 3.88
N ILE A 244 18.19 -2.41 4.02
CA ILE A 244 18.84 -1.19 3.53
C ILE A 244 19.62 -1.56 2.28
N ASP A 245 19.10 -1.21 1.11
CA ASP A 245 19.78 -1.50 -0.16
C ASP A 245 20.85 -0.43 -0.46
N LEU A 246 22.01 -0.64 0.11
CA LEU A 246 23.15 0.27 -0.06
C LEU A 246 23.62 0.37 -1.52
N GLU A 247 23.46 -0.70 -2.31
CA GLU A 247 23.88 -0.73 -3.72
C GLU A 247 22.94 0.12 -4.58
N ARG A 248 21.68 0.23 -4.15
CA ARG A 248 20.68 1.07 -4.79
C ARG A 248 20.43 2.38 -4.02
N GLY A 249 21.42 2.83 -3.27
CA GLY A 249 21.42 4.16 -2.64
C GLY A 249 20.62 4.30 -1.37
N GLY A 250 20.14 3.20 -0.78
CA GLY A 250 19.46 3.21 0.52
C GLY A 250 20.40 3.56 1.68
N SER A 251 19.83 4.01 2.79
CA SER A 251 20.59 4.33 4.02
C SER A 251 19.72 4.26 5.27
N VAL A 252 20.33 3.96 6.42
CA VAL A 252 19.61 3.97 7.70
C VAL A 252 19.05 5.35 8.03
N GLN A 253 19.77 6.42 7.67
CA GLN A 253 19.31 7.78 7.93
C GLN A 253 18.14 8.15 7.03
N GLY A 254 18.15 7.73 5.76
CA GLY A 254 17.04 7.93 4.83
C GLY A 254 15.79 7.19 5.29
N ILE A 255 15.91 5.93 5.76
CA ILE A 255 14.78 5.19 6.35
C ILE A 255 14.20 5.96 7.54
N LEU A 256 15.04 6.45 8.46
CA LEU A 256 14.57 7.21 9.61
C LEU A 256 13.89 8.53 9.22
N ASN A 257 14.45 9.25 8.24
CA ASN A 257 13.83 10.46 7.71
C ASN A 257 12.45 10.17 7.10
N ALA A 258 12.34 9.08 6.33
CA ALA A 258 11.09 8.67 5.73
C ALA A 258 10.04 8.23 6.76
N LEU A 259 10.43 7.46 7.79
CA LEU A 259 9.52 7.05 8.87
C LEU A 259 9.04 8.27 9.68
N ASN A 260 9.91 9.25 9.96
CA ASN A 260 9.51 10.50 10.61
C ASN A 260 8.55 11.30 9.70
N TYR A 261 8.83 11.38 8.39
CA TYR A 261 7.93 12.03 7.43
C TYR A 261 6.54 11.37 7.40
N ILE A 262 6.49 10.02 7.44
CA ILE A 262 5.23 9.28 7.54
C ILE A 262 4.48 9.70 8.81
N LEU A 263 5.14 9.72 9.96
CA LEU A 263 4.53 10.11 11.24
C LEU A 263 4.01 11.55 11.23
N ASP A 264 4.72 12.48 10.58
CA ASP A 264 4.27 13.86 10.41
C ASP A 264 3.09 13.98 9.44
N LEU A 265 3.05 13.14 8.39
CA LEU A 265 2.00 13.14 7.37
C LEU A 265 0.68 12.57 7.93
N VAL A 266 0.74 11.55 8.77
CA VAL A 266 -0.43 10.79 9.26
C VAL A 266 -0.99 11.32 10.58
N ILE A 267 -0.78 12.61 10.87
CA ILE A 267 -1.35 13.27 12.05
C ILE A 267 -2.88 13.19 12.03
N PRO A 268 -3.52 12.66 13.08
CA PRO A 268 -4.94 12.29 13.05
C PRO A 268 -5.95 13.46 13.14
N GLU A 269 -5.51 14.71 13.25
CA GLU A 269 -6.37 15.87 13.58
C GLU A 269 -7.54 16.12 12.62
N PHE A 270 -7.46 15.66 11.37
CA PHE A 270 -8.46 15.94 10.34
C PHE A 270 -8.93 14.67 9.62
N ARG A 271 -8.87 13.52 10.30
CA ARG A 271 -8.95 12.24 9.62
C ARG A 271 -10.23 11.49 9.95
N THR A 272 -10.57 10.57 9.08
CA THR A 272 -11.65 9.62 9.25
C THR A 272 -11.49 8.82 10.54
N GLU A 273 -12.58 8.28 11.04
CA GLU A 273 -12.57 7.42 12.21
C GLU A 273 -11.52 6.31 12.07
N GLY A 274 -10.65 6.16 13.07
CA GLY A 274 -9.54 5.21 13.07
C GLY A 274 -8.23 5.74 12.48
N GLY A 275 -8.17 6.99 12.01
CA GLY A 275 -6.96 7.61 11.46
C GLY A 275 -6.52 7.06 10.11
N THR A 276 -5.32 7.43 9.66
CA THR A 276 -4.73 6.96 8.40
C THR A 276 -4.42 5.47 8.49
N LEU A 277 -4.92 4.68 7.51
CA LEU A 277 -4.50 3.29 7.33
C LEU A 277 -3.23 3.23 6.49
N ILE A 278 -2.29 2.39 6.91
CA ILE A 278 -0.97 2.30 6.31
C ILE A 278 -0.78 0.90 5.73
N ILE A 279 -0.53 0.82 4.42
CA ILE A 279 -0.21 -0.42 3.72
C ILE A 279 1.32 -0.49 3.60
N PRO A 280 1.97 -1.40 4.36
CA PRO A 280 3.42 -1.60 4.28
C PRO A 280 3.80 -2.31 2.97
N GLY A 281 5.10 -2.32 2.61
CA GLY A 281 5.57 -3.12 1.49
C GLY A 281 5.35 -4.61 1.69
N HIS A 282 5.49 -5.09 2.93
CA HIS A 282 5.21 -6.47 3.32
C HIS A 282 4.48 -6.53 4.65
N GLY A 283 3.49 -7.43 4.73
CA GLY A 283 2.76 -7.73 5.95
C GLY A 283 1.39 -7.07 6.03
N ARG A 284 0.90 -6.88 7.24
CA ARG A 284 -0.48 -6.48 7.51
C ARG A 284 -0.72 -4.97 7.38
N ILE A 285 -1.97 -4.60 7.13
CA ILE A 285 -2.43 -3.21 7.27
C ILE A 285 -2.10 -2.72 8.69
N SER A 286 -1.60 -1.50 8.79
CA SER A 286 -1.03 -0.90 9.97
C SER A 286 -1.60 0.49 10.23
N ASP A 287 -1.21 1.05 11.37
CA ASP A 287 -1.56 2.39 11.80
C ASP A 287 -0.32 3.21 12.22
N THR A 288 -0.55 4.43 12.67
CA THR A 288 0.51 5.33 13.14
C THR A 288 1.33 4.74 14.30
N ALA A 289 0.70 3.97 15.20
CA ALA A 289 1.40 3.37 16.34
C ALA A 289 2.37 2.27 15.89
N ASP A 290 2.02 1.50 14.87
CA ASP A 290 2.91 0.49 14.29
C ASP A 290 4.16 1.13 13.66
N VAL A 291 3.98 2.24 12.92
CA VAL A 291 5.09 2.99 12.33
C VAL A 291 5.98 3.62 13.40
N ALA A 292 5.38 4.20 14.45
CA ALA A 292 6.13 4.77 15.56
C ALA A 292 6.99 3.72 16.27
N TYR A 293 6.40 2.54 16.55
CA TYR A 293 7.15 1.42 17.13
C TYR A 293 8.31 0.96 16.24
N TYR A 294 8.09 0.86 14.94
CA TYR A 294 9.12 0.46 13.97
C TYR A 294 10.23 1.52 13.87
N ARG A 295 9.88 2.81 13.79
CA ARG A 295 10.82 3.92 13.80
C ARG A 295 11.69 3.92 15.05
N ASP A 296 11.10 3.68 16.22
CA ASP A 296 11.83 3.63 17.49
C ASP A 296 12.81 2.46 17.52
N MET A 297 12.41 1.29 17.05
CA MET A 297 13.30 0.13 16.87
C MET A 297 14.49 0.48 15.97
N VAL A 298 14.25 1.06 14.79
CA VAL A 298 15.33 1.45 13.86
C VAL A 298 16.26 2.47 14.51
N THR A 299 15.72 3.45 15.23
CA THR A 299 16.50 4.48 15.94
C THR A 299 17.41 3.86 17.00
N ILE A 300 16.85 3.00 17.85
CA ILE A 300 17.61 2.37 18.95
C ILE A 300 18.72 1.48 18.40
N VAL A 301 18.42 0.66 17.39
CA VAL A 301 19.44 -0.19 16.78
C VAL A 301 20.53 0.65 16.11
N ARG A 302 20.16 1.69 15.34
CA ARG A 302 21.12 2.63 14.75
C ARG A 302 22.05 3.23 15.82
N ASP A 303 21.50 3.68 16.95
CA ASP A 303 22.27 4.32 18.01
C ASP A 303 23.21 3.33 18.72
N ARG A 304 22.76 2.09 18.97
CA ARG A 304 23.60 1.01 19.52
C ARG A 304 24.77 0.69 18.60
N VAL A 305 24.51 0.54 17.29
CA VAL A 305 25.54 0.29 16.27
C VAL A 305 26.52 1.47 16.20
N GLN A 306 26.01 2.71 16.16
CA GLN A 306 26.85 3.91 16.13
C GLN A 306 27.76 4.03 17.38
N ALA A 307 27.21 3.72 18.55
CA ALA A 307 28.00 3.70 19.79
C ALA A 307 29.12 2.64 19.74
N SER A 308 28.85 1.49 19.16
CA SER A 308 29.85 0.41 18.97
C SER A 308 30.93 0.82 17.96
N ILE A 309 30.57 1.45 16.85
CA ILE A 309 31.50 2.02 15.88
C ILE A 309 32.43 3.04 16.52
N LYS A 310 31.88 3.95 17.35
CA LYS A 310 32.69 4.95 18.09
C LYS A 310 33.70 4.32 19.06
N LYS A 311 33.46 3.09 19.55
CA LYS A 311 34.37 2.30 20.36
C LYS A 311 35.41 1.53 19.54
N GLY A 312 35.40 1.66 18.22
CA GLY A 312 36.30 0.94 17.29
C GLY A 312 35.97 -0.53 17.08
N MET A 313 34.72 -0.97 17.40
CA MET A 313 34.29 -2.37 17.18
C MET A 313 34.17 -2.69 15.70
N THR A 314 34.66 -3.89 15.32
CA THR A 314 34.45 -4.44 13.97
C THR A 314 32.99 -4.84 13.76
N LEU A 315 32.57 -5.06 12.51
CA LEU A 315 31.21 -5.53 12.18
C LEU A 315 30.85 -6.84 12.93
N GLU A 316 31.79 -7.79 12.99
CA GLU A 316 31.58 -9.06 13.67
C GLU A 316 31.38 -8.87 15.18
N GLN A 317 32.15 -7.96 15.81
CA GLN A 317 31.99 -7.61 17.21
C GLN A 317 30.65 -6.92 17.45
N VAL A 318 30.19 -6.04 16.55
CA VAL A 318 28.88 -5.39 16.63
C VAL A 318 27.75 -6.42 16.50
N LYS A 319 27.80 -7.34 15.55
CA LYS A 319 26.84 -8.45 15.43
C LYS A 319 26.82 -9.32 16.70
N ALA A 320 27.99 -9.69 17.21
CA ALA A 320 28.10 -10.47 18.44
C ALA A 320 27.53 -9.78 19.68
N SER A 321 27.50 -8.43 19.70
CA SER A 321 26.86 -7.66 20.78
C SER A 321 25.33 -7.66 20.74
N ARG A 322 24.73 -8.22 19.68
CA ARG A 322 23.29 -8.39 19.47
C ARG A 322 22.46 -7.11 19.70
N PRO A 323 22.71 -6.03 18.94
CA PRO A 323 22.01 -4.76 19.15
C PRO A 323 20.50 -4.83 18.88
N THR A 324 20.03 -5.92 18.23
CA THR A 324 18.63 -6.20 17.89
C THR A 324 17.92 -7.14 18.86
N ALA A 325 18.58 -7.64 19.91
CA ALA A 325 18.08 -8.71 20.79
C ALA A 325 16.65 -8.51 21.31
N ASP A 326 16.22 -7.27 21.55
CA ASP A 326 14.88 -6.95 22.05
C ASP A 326 13.76 -7.29 21.03
N TRP A 327 14.10 -7.33 19.75
CA TRP A 327 13.16 -7.56 18.63
C TRP A 327 13.36 -8.86 17.88
N ASP A 328 14.48 -9.58 18.13
CA ASP A 328 14.76 -10.88 17.50
C ASP A 328 13.63 -11.91 17.67
N PRO A 329 12.89 -11.95 18.82
CA PRO A 329 11.74 -12.85 18.94
C PRO A 329 10.61 -12.57 17.95
N ARG A 330 10.50 -11.31 17.47
CA ARG A 330 9.47 -10.89 16.50
C ARG A 330 9.92 -11.03 15.05
N TYR A 331 11.17 -10.66 14.75
CA TYR A 331 11.66 -10.49 13.38
C TYR A 331 12.73 -11.51 12.97
N GLY A 332 13.15 -12.40 13.88
CA GLY A 332 14.25 -13.35 13.64
C GLY A 332 15.63 -12.71 13.79
N SER A 333 16.68 -13.27 13.13
CA SER A 333 18.02 -12.69 13.21
C SER A 333 18.09 -11.29 12.62
N GLY A 334 18.63 -10.34 13.40
CA GLY A 334 18.91 -8.98 12.98
C GLY A 334 20.25 -8.78 12.27
N ASP A 335 21.04 -9.82 12.01
CA ASP A 335 22.42 -9.70 11.51
C ASP A 335 22.52 -8.93 10.22
N ARG A 336 21.61 -9.17 9.26
CA ARG A 336 21.57 -8.47 7.97
C ARG A 336 21.24 -6.99 8.15
N PHE A 337 20.32 -6.68 9.03
CA PHE A 337 19.95 -5.29 9.35
C PHE A 337 21.11 -4.57 10.05
N VAL A 338 21.74 -5.19 11.05
CA VAL A 338 22.91 -4.66 11.76
C VAL A 338 24.05 -4.37 10.76
N GLU A 339 24.31 -5.29 9.83
CA GLU A 339 25.30 -5.08 8.77
C GLU A 339 24.95 -3.89 7.88
N GLY A 340 23.70 -3.78 7.42
CA GLY A 340 23.22 -2.64 6.64
C GLY A 340 23.40 -1.32 7.37
N VAL A 341 23.03 -1.27 8.66
CA VAL A 341 23.23 -0.09 9.53
C VAL A 341 24.73 0.24 9.68
N TYR A 342 25.56 -0.76 9.99
CA TYR A 342 27.00 -0.56 10.17
C TYR A 342 27.64 0.00 8.91
N ARG A 343 27.39 -0.63 7.77
CA ARG A 343 27.93 -0.18 6.47
C ARG A 343 27.41 1.20 6.08
N SER A 344 26.13 1.47 6.29
CA SER A 344 25.53 2.78 6.05
C SER A 344 26.20 3.90 6.85
N LEU A 345 26.55 3.63 8.12
CA LEU A 345 27.19 4.61 9.01
C LEU A 345 28.70 4.77 8.78
N THR A 346 29.36 3.77 8.17
CA THR A 346 30.82 3.77 7.89
C THR A 346 31.15 4.09 6.45
N ALA A 347 30.17 4.16 5.55
CA ALA A 347 30.38 4.57 4.16
C ALA A 347 31.02 5.97 4.12
N LYS A 348 32.14 6.08 3.40
CA LYS A 348 32.74 7.40 3.13
C LYS A 348 31.78 8.19 2.23
N LYS A 349 31.37 9.36 2.70
CA LYS A 349 30.59 10.31 1.91
C LYS A 349 31.40 10.86 0.76
#